data_a5d1370978ce090ef84fd98afe082d56
#
_entry.id   a5d1370978ce090ef84fd98afe082d56
#
_cell.length_a   1.000
_cell.length_b   1.000
_cell.length_c   1.000
_cell.angle_alpha   90.00
_cell.angle_beta   90.00
_cell.angle_gamma   90.00
#
_symmetry.space_group_name_H-M   'P 1'
#
loop_
_entity.id
_entity.type
_entity.pdbx_description
1 polymer ?
#
loop_
_entity_poly.entity_id
_entity_poly.type
_entity_poly.pdbx_seq_one_letter_code
_entity_poly.pdbx_strand_id
1 'polypeptide(L)'
;MLGRIAETQIDPTTGKRWPTFDVTNRPNWLAGGSGMVSTASDYVRFAQMLLNGGQLDQVRLLSPRTVSFMTSDHLWPGVAFSPVTLSLFEPLGIAPTPKVGQGFGLGFVVRTQEGRNPMPGSPGEYFWAGIWGTAFWVDPKEKLITVLMMQAAPLQARYYRSLIRNLTSQALIE
;
A
#
# COMPACT_ATOMS: atom_id res chain seq x y z
N MET A 1 -5.33 -25.46 5.41
CA MET A 1 -4.94 -24.02 5.35
C MET A 1 -4.55 -23.58 3.94
N LEU A 2 -3.80 -24.39 3.18
CA LEU A 2 -3.32 -24.07 1.81
C LEU A 2 -4.45 -23.77 0.81
N GLY A 3 -5.60 -24.46 0.87
CA GLY A 3 -6.74 -24.21 -0.04
C GLY A 3 -7.46 -22.86 0.14
N ARG A 4 -6.99 -21.99 1.04
CA ARG A 4 -7.51 -20.65 1.25
C ARG A 4 -6.59 -19.54 0.73
N ILE A 5 -5.45 -19.91 0.14
CA ILE A 5 -4.51 -18.93 -0.43
C ILE A 5 -5.01 -18.55 -1.82
N ALA A 6 -5.21 -17.26 -2.04
CA ALA A 6 -5.66 -16.76 -3.33
C ALA A 6 -4.52 -16.87 -4.37
N GLU A 7 -4.87 -17.34 -5.56
CA GLU A 7 -3.97 -17.37 -6.71
C GLU A 7 -4.18 -16.11 -7.58
N THR A 8 -3.12 -15.70 -8.28
CA THR A 8 -3.21 -14.60 -9.22
C THR A 8 -4.17 -14.91 -10.37
N GLN A 9 -4.95 -13.92 -10.75
CA GLN A 9 -5.81 -13.98 -11.92
C GLN A 9 -4.98 -14.21 -13.20
N ILE A 10 -5.56 -14.87 -14.18
CA ILE A 10 -5.00 -14.91 -15.53
C ILE A 10 -5.05 -13.49 -16.10
N ASP A 11 -3.92 -12.99 -16.56
CA ASP A 11 -3.85 -11.71 -17.27
C ASP A 11 -4.61 -11.81 -18.59
N PRO A 12 -5.71 -11.08 -18.78
CA PRO A 12 -6.53 -11.17 -20.00
C PRO A 12 -5.80 -10.68 -21.25
N THR A 13 -4.72 -9.91 -21.10
CA THR A 13 -3.93 -9.38 -22.22
C THR A 13 -2.95 -10.43 -22.75
N THR A 14 -2.35 -11.19 -21.84
CA THR A 14 -1.30 -12.15 -22.18
C THR A 14 -1.79 -13.61 -22.17
N GLY A 15 -2.96 -13.87 -21.59
CA GLY A 15 -3.50 -15.21 -21.35
C GLY A 15 -2.67 -16.02 -20.33
N LYS A 16 -1.71 -15.42 -19.66
CA LYS A 16 -0.81 -16.09 -18.72
C LYS A 16 -1.14 -15.70 -17.29
N ARG A 17 -0.93 -16.65 -16.38
CA ARG A 17 -0.94 -16.38 -14.95
C ARG A 17 0.46 -15.90 -14.55
N TRP A 18 0.53 -14.82 -13.79
CA TRP A 18 1.78 -14.39 -13.21
C TRP A 18 2.26 -15.42 -12.18
N PRO A 19 3.56 -15.71 -12.10
CA PRO A 19 4.07 -16.69 -11.15
C PRO A 19 3.74 -16.27 -9.72
N THR A 20 3.20 -17.21 -8.97
CA THR A 20 2.98 -17.08 -7.52
C THR A 20 4.14 -17.72 -6.77
N PHE A 21 4.40 -17.25 -5.58
CA PHE A 21 5.35 -17.91 -4.69
C PHE A 21 4.74 -19.23 -4.19
N ASP A 22 5.52 -20.30 -4.25
CA ASP A 22 5.15 -21.55 -3.60
C ASP A 22 5.31 -21.38 -2.08
N VAL A 23 4.18 -21.18 -1.42
CA VAL A 23 4.13 -21.01 0.04
C VAL A 23 4.28 -22.30 0.82
N THR A 24 4.36 -23.45 0.11
CA THR A 24 4.56 -24.78 0.73
C THR A 24 6.04 -25.08 0.96
N ASN A 25 6.91 -24.44 0.19
CA ASN A 25 8.35 -24.63 0.28
C ASN A 25 9.01 -23.44 1.00
N ARG A 26 9.93 -23.75 1.92
CA ARG A 26 10.72 -22.71 2.56
C ARG A 26 11.63 -22.05 1.52
N PRO A 27 11.56 -20.73 1.32
CA PRO A 27 12.44 -20.05 0.41
C PRO A 27 13.88 -20.05 0.90
N ASN A 28 14.83 -20.10 -0.02
CA ASN A 28 16.26 -20.01 0.29
C ASN A 28 16.66 -18.64 0.84
N TRP A 29 15.86 -17.62 0.53
CA TRP A 29 16.07 -16.25 0.97
C TRP A 29 14.78 -15.68 1.58
N LEU A 30 14.88 -15.17 2.81
CA LEU A 30 13.76 -14.57 3.52
C LEU A 30 13.72 -13.07 3.22
N ALA A 31 12.89 -12.68 2.26
CA ALA A 31 12.73 -11.29 1.87
C ALA A 31 11.79 -10.55 2.85
N GLY A 32 12.21 -9.39 3.35
CA GLY A 32 11.37 -8.56 4.21
C GLY A 32 10.18 -7.90 3.48
N GLY A 33 10.26 -7.78 2.15
CA GLY A 33 9.25 -7.12 1.33
C GLY A 33 8.28 -8.07 0.61
N SER A 34 8.44 -9.39 0.74
CA SER A 34 7.61 -10.37 0.04
C SER A 34 7.62 -11.73 0.74
N GLY A 35 6.75 -12.65 0.29
CA GLY A 35 6.74 -14.04 0.76
C GLY A 35 5.87 -14.31 1.98
N MET A 36 5.20 -13.31 2.54
CA MET A 36 4.22 -13.51 3.60
C MET A 36 2.80 -13.56 3.03
N VAL A 37 1.97 -14.40 3.63
CA VAL A 37 0.52 -14.43 3.38
C VAL A 37 -0.20 -13.86 4.60
N SER A 38 -1.29 -13.14 4.36
CA SER A 38 -2.08 -12.51 5.41
C SER A 38 -3.56 -12.50 5.03
N THR A 39 -4.40 -12.04 5.94
CA THR A 39 -5.82 -11.78 5.72
C THR A 39 -6.11 -10.28 5.83
N ALA A 40 -7.25 -9.83 5.29
CA ALA A 40 -7.68 -8.45 5.45
C ALA A 40 -7.83 -8.08 6.94
N SER A 41 -8.38 -8.99 7.75
CA SER A 41 -8.57 -8.78 9.19
C SER A 41 -7.24 -8.60 9.94
N ASP A 42 -6.24 -9.42 9.64
CA ASP A 42 -4.92 -9.29 10.29
C ASP A 42 -4.22 -8.00 9.84
N TYR A 43 -4.34 -7.66 8.56
CA TYR A 43 -3.71 -6.45 8.04
C TYR A 43 -4.37 -5.17 8.56
N VAL A 44 -5.69 -5.17 8.75
CA VAL A 44 -6.41 -4.05 9.41
C VAL A 44 -5.89 -3.86 10.84
N ARG A 45 -5.61 -4.92 11.59
CA ARG A 45 -5.02 -4.81 12.94
C ARG A 45 -3.65 -4.13 12.92
N PHE A 46 -2.80 -4.48 11.96
CA PHE A 46 -1.52 -3.79 11.75
C PHE A 46 -1.72 -2.30 11.42
N ALA A 47 -2.59 -1.98 10.48
CA ALA A 47 -2.89 -0.60 10.11
C ALA A 47 -3.51 0.20 11.28
N GLN A 48 -4.39 -0.44 12.08
CA GLN A 48 -4.97 0.18 13.28
C GLN A 48 -3.90 0.47 14.35
N MET A 49 -2.95 -0.44 14.54
CA MET A 49 -1.82 -0.21 15.43
C MET A 49 -1.05 1.05 15.01
N LEU A 50 -0.79 1.23 13.71
CA LEU A 50 -0.13 2.43 13.19
C LEU A 50 -0.99 3.69 13.41
N LEU A 51 -2.29 3.64 13.06
CA LEU A 51 -3.22 4.77 13.24
C LEU A 51 -3.31 5.20 14.71
N ASN A 52 -3.23 4.24 15.63
CA ASN A 52 -3.21 4.50 17.08
C ASN A 52 -1.84 4.96 17.61
N GLY A 53 -0.90 5.31 16.75
CA GLY A 53 0.44 5.76 17.17
C GLY A 53 1.30 4.63 17.76
N GLY A 54 1.18 3.42 17.23
CA GLY A 54 2.03 2.28 17.57
C GLY A 54 1.48 1.35 18.65
N GLN A 55 0.19 1.42 18.96
CA GLN A 55 -0.45 0.61 19.99
C GLN A 55 -1.75 -0.05 19.50
N LEU A 56 -1.97 -1.30 19.90
CA LEU A 56 -3.22 -2.02 19.71
C LEU A 56 -3.49 -2.94 20.90
N ASP A 57 -4.75 -3.04 21.32
CA ASP A 57 -5.19 -3.94 22.42
C ASP A 57 -4.30 -3.82 23.69
N GLN A 58 -3.98 -2.59 24.08
CA GLN A 58 -3.08 -2.24 25.21
C GLN A 58 -1.62 -2.66 25.03
N VAL A 59 -1.25 -3.32 23.92
CA VAL A 59 0.14 -3.65 23.60
C VAL A 59 0.74 -2.55 22.74
N ARG A 60 1.85 -1.97 23.19
CA ARG A 60 2.62 -1.00 22.45
C ARG A 60 3.81 -1.65 21.76
N LEU A 61 3.83 -1.59 20.43
CA LEU A 61 4.94 -2.07 19.60
C LEU A 61 5.90 -0.95 19.20
N LEU A 62 5.35 0.25 18.96
CA LEU A 62 6.11 1.43 18.55
C LEU A 62 5.73 2.63 19.40
N SER A 63 6.65 3.57 19.57
CA SER A 63 6.31 4.86 20.16
C SER A 63 5.52 5.72 19.16
N PRO A 64 4.67 6.67 19.61
CA PRO A 64 4.03 7.60 18.69
C PRO A 64 5.02 8.41 17.85
N ARG A 65 6.19 8.75 18.40
CA ARG A 65 7.27 9.44 17.69
C ARG A 65 7.88 8.57 16.61
N THR A 66 8.02 7.26 16.84
CA THR A 66 8.50 6.31 15.83
C THR A 66 7.52 6.23 14.66
N VAL A 67 6.21 6.10 14.93
CA VAL A 67 5.20 6.09 13.89
C VAL A 67 5.22 7.40 13.09
N SER A 68 5.25 8.55 13.77
CA SER A 68 5.34 9.85 13.12
C SER A 68 6.60 9.97 12.24
N PHE A 69 7.73 9.47 12.72
CA PHE A 69 8.98 9.44 11.94
C PHE A 69 8.85 8.54 10.72
N MET A 70 8.29 7.34 10.87
CA MET A 70 8.09 6.40 9.76
C MET A 70 7.15 6.94 8.68
N THR A 71 6.16 7.74 9.06
CA THR A 71 5.14 8.29 8.16
C THR A 71 5.43 9.75 7.74
N SER A 72 6.62 10.25 7.99
CA SER A 72 7.11 11.53 7.47
C SER A 72 7.80 11.35 6.12
N ASP A 73 7.86 12.42 5.33
CA ASP A 73 8.61 12.42 4.08
C ASP A 73 10.12 12.51 4.34
N HIS A 74 10.85 11.51 3.89
CA HIS A 74 12.31 11.42 3.99
C HIS A 74 13.02 11.64 2.65
N LEU A 75 12.30 11.97 1.59
CA LEU A 75 12.92 12.30 0.32
C LEU A 75 13.58 13.68 0.40
N TRP A 76 14.80 13.78 -0.10
CA TRP A 76 15.49 15.07 -0.22
C TRP A 76 14.73 15.99 -1.18
N PRO A 77 14.66 17.30 -0.89
CA PRO A 77 14.10 18.27 -1.83
C PRO A 77 14.73 18.13 -3.22
N GLY A 78 13.89 18.05 -4.25
CA GLY A 78 14.36 17.93 -5.64
C GLY A 78 14.76 16.51 -6.06
N VAL A 79 14.65 15.50 -5.19
CA VAL A 79 14.89 14.12 -5.62
C VAL A 79 13.91 13.76 -6.74
N ALA A 80 14.44 13.21 -7.81
CA ALA A 80 13.66 12.65 -8.91
C ALA A 80 14.03 11.18 -9.06
N PHE A 81 13.02 10.34 -9.19
CA PHE A 81 13.27 8.96 -9.58
C PHE A 81 13.75 8.92 -11.03
N SER A 82 14.65 7.99 -11.34
CA SER A 82 15.16 7.82 -12.70
C SER A 82 13.98 7.49 -13.65
N PRO A 83 14.04 7.88 -14.93
CA PRO A 83 13.04 7.50 -15.91
C PRO A 83 12.78 5.99 -15.96
N VAL A 84 13.80 5.18 -15.75
CA VAL A 84 13.69 3.71 -15.67
C VAL A 84 12.85 3.30 -14.47
N THR A 85 13.11 3.86 -13.30
CA THR A 85 12.31 3.59 -12.08
C THR A 85 10.85 3.97 -12.29
N LEU A 86 10.60 5.16 -12.83
CA LEU A 86 9.24 5.62 -13.10
C LEU A 86 8.52 4.72 -14.12
N SER A 87 9.18 4.36 -15.21
CA SER A 87 8.60 3.49 -16.24
C SER A 87 8.20 2.11 -15.71
N LEU A 88 8.92 1.60 -14.70
CA LEU A 88 8.63 0.31 -14.08
C LEU A 88 7.51 0.39 -13.04
N PHE A 89 7.47 1.43 -12.24
CA PHE A 89 6.62 1.48 -11.05
C PHE A 89 5.38 2.39 -11.19
N GLU A 90 5.43 3.45 -11.97
CA GLU A 90 4.24 4.29 -12.23
C GLU A 90 3.06 3.52 -12.85
N PRO A 91 3.28 2.68 -13.87
CA PRO A 91 2.18 1.88 -14.43
C PRO A 91 1.52 0.97 -13.40
N LEU A 92 2.27 0.56 -12.38
CA LEU A 92 1.79 -0.28 -11.29
C LEU A 92 1.08 0.53 -10.18
N GLY A 93 1.22 1.86 -10.19
CA GLY A 93 0.67 2.75 -9.17
C GLY A 93 1.29 2.55 -7.79
N ILE A 94 2.57 2.17 -7.74
CA ILE A 94 3.32 1.86 -6.51
C ILE A 94 4.58 2.71 -6.32
N ALA A 95 4.81 3.69 -7.19
CA ALA A 95 5.92 4.62 -7.03
C ALA A 95 5.43 5.91 -6.33
N PRO A 96 6.17 6.44 -5.36
CA PRO A 96 5.92 7.79 -4.88
C PRO A 96 6.19 8.78 -6.01
N THR A 97 5.28 9.72 -6.17
CA THR A 97 5.36 10.72 -7.24
C THR A 97 5.37 12.13 -6.65
N PRO A 98 6.53 12.74 -6.41
CA PRO A 98 6.64 14.06 -5.79
C PRO A 98 5.86 15.16 -6.52
N LYS A 99 5.74 15.06 -7.85
CA LYS A 99 4.96 16.01 -8.67
C LYS A 99 3.48 16.07 -8.31
N VAL A 100 2.93 14.99 -7.77
CA VAL A 100 1.55 14.92 -7.29
C VAL A 100 1.44 15.00 -5.77
N GLY A 101 2.44 15.60 -5.11
CA GLY A 101 2.41 15.81 -3.66
C GLY A 101 2.59 14.53 -2.84
N GLN A 102 3.42 13.61 -3.31
CA GLN A 102 3.79 12.41 -2.58
C GLN A 102 5.26 12.42 -2.22
N GLY A 103 5.57 12.03 -0.98
CA GLY A 103 6.89 11.71 -0.49
C GLY A 103 7.01 10.25 -0.12
N PHE A 104 8.10 9.87 0.53
CA PHE A 104 8.32 8.50 0.98
C PHE A 104 8.88 8.47 2.39
N GLY A 105 8.19 7.76 3.26
CA GLY A 105 8.60 7.49 4.63
C GLY A 105 9.42 6.21 4.74
N LEU A 106 9.38 5.56 5.88
CA LEU A 106 10.05 4.28 6.09
C LEU A 106 9.08 3.13 5.75
N GLY A 107 8.99 2.81 4.44
CA GLY A 107 8.15 1.75 3.91
C GLY A 107 6.76 2.20 3.43
N PHE A 108 6.48 3.50 3.41
CA PHE A 108 5.18 4.06 2.97
C PHE A 108 5.39 5.21 2.00
N VAL A 109 4.52 5.30 1.00
CA VAL A 109 4.27 6.58 0.33
C VAL A 109 3.49 7.46 1.29
N VAL A 110 3.86 8.72 1.39
CA VAL A 110 3.20 9.71 2.26
C VAL A 110 2.64 10.82 1.38
N ARG A 111 1.39 11.22 1.59
CA ARG A 111 0.83 12.41 0.95
C ARG A 111 1.32 13.65 1.69
N THR A 112 2.04 14.50 0.99
CA THR A 112 2.66 15.72 1.56
C THR A 112 1.89 16.98 1.27
N GLN A 113 1.04 16.99 0.22
CA GLN A 113 0.36 18.18 -0.24
C GLN A 113 -1.09 17.89 -0.66
N GLU A 114 -1.96 18.84 -0.38
CA GLU A 114 -3.34 18.84 -0.83
C GLU A 114 -3.46 19.35 -2.28
N GLY A 115 -4.51 18.93 -2.99
CA GLY A 115 -4.89 19.46 -4.30
C GLY A 115 -3.99 19.06 -5.48
N ARG A 116 -2.89 18.36 -5.26
CA ARG A 116 -1.99 17.92 -6.34
C ARG A 116 -2.23 16.49 -6.80
N ASN A 117 -2.77 15.65 -5.93
CA ASN A 117 -2.99 14.25 -6.24
C ASN A 117 -4.34 14.08 -6.93
N PRO A 118 -4.44 13.35 -8.06
CA PRO A 118 -5.71 13.09 -8.74
C PRO A 118 -6.64 12.15 -7.96
N MET A 119 -6.13 11.53 -6.90
CA MET A 119 -6.90 10.65 -6.02
C MET A 119 -7.27 11.40 -4.73
N PRO A 120 -8.48 11.19 -4.19
CA PRO A 120 -8.88 11.77 -2.92
C PRO A 120 -8.00 11.27 -1.76
N GLY A 121 -7.98 12.01 -0.65
CA GLY A 121 -7.22 11.74 0.58
C GLY A 121 -6.59 13.00 1.14
N SER A 122 -6.09 12.93 2.38
CA SER A 122 -5.59 14.08 3.14
C SER A 122 -4.06 14.13 3.22
N PRO A 123 -3.44 15.31 3.37
CA PRO A 123 -2.04 15.39 3.77
C PRO A 123 -1.79 14.61 5.07
N GLY A 124 -0.71 13.87 5.12
CA GLY A 124 -0.41 12.92 6.20
C GLY A 124 -0.94 11.50 5.99
N GLU A 125 -1.77 11.27 4.98
CA GLU A 125 -2.13 9.92 4.57
C GLU A 125 -0.88 9.15 4.15
N TYR A 126 -0.80 7.89 4.53
CA TYR A 126 0.27 7.01 4.11
C TYR A 126 -0.26 5.65 3.64
N PHE A 127 0.44 5.05 2.69
CA PHE A 127 -0.02 3.84 2.03
C PHE A 127 1.12 3.05 1.40
N TRP A 128 0.83 1.80 1.07
CA TRP A 128 1.63 0.99 0.18
C TRP A 128 0.76 0.01 -0.59
N ALA A 129 1.36 -0.64 -1.59
CA ALA A 129 0.66 -1.58 -2.44
C ALA A 129 1.57 -2.73 -2.90
N GLY A 130 0.97 -3.88 -3.14
CA GLY A 130 1.65 -5.05 -3.68
C GLY A 130 1.47 -5.17 -5.19
N ILE A 131 2.44 -5.79 -5.86
CA ILE A 131 2.40 -5.96 -7.33
C ILE A 131 1.16 -6.71 -7.81
N TRP A 132 0.67 -7.67 -7.01
CA TRP A 132 -0.51 -8.49 -7.30
C TRP A 132 -1.85 -7.83 -6.94
N GLY A 133 -1.84 -6.59 -6.55
CA GLY A 133 -3.06 -5.82 -6.36
C GLY A 133 -3.43 -5.48 -4.93
N THR A 134 -2.91 -6.18 -3.94
CA THR A 134 -3.13 -5.80 -2.54
C THR A 134 -2.74 -4.34 -2.32
N ALA A 135 -3.47 -3.65 -1.47
CA ALA A 135 -3.16 -2.28 -1.09
C ALA A 135 -3.77 -1.96 0.28
N PHE A 136 -3.17 -1.02 0.96
CA PHE A 136 -3.78 -0.38 2.12
C PHE A 136 -3.43 1.10 2.12
N TRP A 137 -4.27 1.88 2.76
CA TRP A 137 -3.97 3.26 3.13
C TRP A 137 -4.59 3.59 4.47
N VAL A 138 -3.91 4.46 5.17
CA VAL A 138 -4.33 5.01 6.45
C VAL A 138 -4.36 6.51 6.31
N ASP A 139 -5.49 7.11 6.56
CA ASP A 139 -5.69 8.56 6.62
C ASP A 139 -5.93 8.96 8.09
N PRO A 140 -4.91 9.51 8.78
CA PRO A 140 -5.04 9.88 10.18
C PRO A 140 -6.00 11.04 10.41
N LYS A 141 -6.17 11.94 9.43
CA LYS A 141 -7.09 13.07 9.52
C LYS A 141 -8.54 12.58 9.55
N GLU A 142 -8.88 11.65 8.67
CA GLU A 142 -10.21 11.07 8.57
C GLU A 142 -10.41 9.87 9.53
N LYS A 143 -9.35 9.47 10.27
CA LYS A 143 -9.34 8.24 11.09
C LYS A 143 -9.77 7.00 10.30
N LEU A 144 -9.38 6.97 9.05
CA LEU A 144 -9.80 5.96 8.08
C LEU A 144 -8.68 4.97 7.78
N ILE A 145 -9.04 3.71 7.74
CA ILE A 145 -8.19 2.63 7.24
C ILE A 145 -8.94 1.94 6.10
N THR A 146 -8.26 1.72 5.00
CA THR A 146 -8.76 0.85 3.94
C THR A 146 -7.73 -0.22 3.61
N VAL A 147 -8.19 -1.46 3.51
CA VAL A 147 -7.38 -2.62 3.12
C VAL A 147 -8.07 -3.31 1.95
N LEU A 148 -7.32 -3.48 0.88
CA LEU A 148 -7.77 -4.19 -0.32
C LEU A 148 -6.92 -5.45 -0.50
N MET A 149 -7.56 -6.62 -0.44
CA MET A 149 -6.94 -7.90 -0.70
C MET A 149 -7.43 -8.44 -2.04
N MET A 150 -6.50 -8.62 -2.95
CA MET A 150 -6.76 -9.22 -4.25
C MET A 150 -5.51 -9.90 -4.79
N GLN A 151 -5.69 -10.72 -5.81
CA GLN A 151 -4.63 -11.29 -6.61
C GLN A 151 -4.99 -11.09 -8.09
N ALA A 152 -4.56 -9.97 -8.66
CA ALA A 152 -4.90 -9.53 -10.00
C ALA A 152 -3.65 -9.16 -10.80
N ALA A 153 -3.76 -9.20 -12.12
CA ALA A 153 -2.71 -8.69 -12.99
C ALA A 153 -2.50 -7.17 -12.78
N PRO A 154 -1.27 -6.65 -12.96
CA PRO A 154 -0.92 -5.28 -12.53
C PRO A 154 -1.83 -4.17 -13.06
N LEU A 155 -2.27 -4.23 -14.31
CA LEU A 155 -3.17 -3.21 -14.88
C LEU A 155 -4.56 -3.24 -14.24
N GLN A 156 -5.13 -4.43 -14.02
CA GLN A 156 -6.39 -4.57 -13.30
C GLN A 156 -6.24 -4.15 -11.84
N ALA A 157 -5.12 -4.50 -11.20
CA ALA A 157 -4.83 -4.09 -9.84
C ALA A 157 -4.86 -2.56 -9.68
N ARG A 158 -4.26 -1.83 -10.61
CA ARG A 158 -4.31 -0.36 -10.62
C ARG A 158 -5.73 0.18 -10.73
N TYR A 159 -6.53 -0.38 -11.65
CA TYR A 159 -7.93 0.02 -11.82
C TYR A 159 -8.73 -0.15 -10.52
N TYR A 160 -8.67 -1.33 -9.92
CA TYR A 160 -9.43 -1.61 -8.70
C TYR A 160 -8.98 -0.79 -7.50
N ARG A 161 -7.68 -0.52 -7.35
CA ARG A 161 -7.17 0.40 -6.31
C ARG A 161 -7.78 1.80 -6.45
N SER A 162 -7.77 2.33 -7.68
CA SER A 162 -8.35 3.65 -7.95
C SER A 162 -9.86 3.66 -7.70
N LEU A 163 -10.57 2.62 -8.14
CA LEU A 163 -12.01 2.49 -7.94
C LEU A 163 -12.37 2.45 -6.44
N ILE A 164 -11.75 1.54 -5.68
CA ILE A 164 -12.01 1.41 -4.23
C ILE A 164 -11.67 2.70 -3.50
N ARG A 165 -10.58 3.36 -3.86
CA ARG A 165 -10.19 4.62 -3.23
C ARG A 165 -11.26 5.70 -3.44
N ASN A 166 -11.76 5.85 -4.65
CA ASN A 166 -12.84 6.80 -4.95
C ASN A 166 -14.13 6.44 -4.19
N LEU A 167 -14.54 5.17 -4.21
CA LEU A 167 -15.75 4.71 -3.51
C LEU A 167 -15.64 4.90 -1.99
N THR A 168 -14.49 4.62 -1.41
CA THR A 168 -14.24 4.84 0.02
C THR A 168 -14.37 6.32 0.37
N SER A 169 -13.78 7.21 -0.44
CA SER A 169 -13.88 8.66 -0.19
C SER A 169 -15.29 9.19 -0.38
N GLN A 170 -16.05 8.65 -1.33
CA GLN A 170 -17.45 9.02 -1.54
C GLN A 170 -18.37 8.56 -0.39
N ALA A 171 -17.96 7.56 0.36
CA ALA A 171 -18.71 7.06 1.51
C ALA A 171 -18.48 7.86 2.79
N LEU A 172 -17.48 8.76 2.81
CA LEU A 172 -17.26 9.68 3.93
C LEU A 172 -18.34 10.77 3.86
N ILE A 173 -19.15 10.84 4.88
CA ILE A 173 -20.14 11.90 5.13
C ILE A 173 -19.72 12.60 6.42
N GLU A 174 -19.69 13.92 6.37
CA GLU A 174 -19.38 14.77 7.51
C GLU A 174 -20.31 14.52 8.71
#